data_0f3350459251ea6082b37b50a9c58fc5
#
_entry.id   0f3350459251ea6082b37b50a9c58fc5
#
_cell.length_a   1.000
_cell.length_b   1.000
_cell.length_c   1.000
_cell.angle_alpha   90.00
_cell.angle_beta   90.00
_cell.angle_gamma   90.00
#
_symmetry.space_group_name_H-M   'P 1'
#
loop_
_entity.id
_entity.type
_entity.pdbx_description
1 polymer ?
#
loop_
_entity_poly.entity_id
_entity_poly.type
_entity_poly.pdbx_seq_one_letter_code
_entity_poly.pdbx_strand_id
1 'polypeptide(L)'
;MGKFQKGFFVGATTAAHQVEGNNIYSDCWAQEQLKYSIFQEPSLDAVDHYNRYQEDIEYMADAGLNAYRFSIEWARIEPEQGKFVETEIEHYRNVIRCCREKGLEPFVTLHHFSSPLWVIQKGGWESEDVIQYFAEYVEYVMKKLGNEIKYVCTINEANMGLQISSIMERQKRQEKANASRRKEEGQQVQLGMDSEKMEENERLGAEENERVFYTATPQTFCSSRTEQGDFIVMKAHQKAVHIIKELYPETKTGLTLSLHDIQPQPGGEERAKAEWEKEFTHYLPYIEQDKFLGVQNYSRSRIGADGIVPVPEHAELTQMNYEYYPEALEHVIRAVSKQFHGDLYVTENGIATADDTRRIAFIEKATDGVASCIADDIPVKGYFYWSLLDNFEWHRGYTMTFGLIQVDRKNGMKRQVKPSLAYLGQLCPDK
;
A
#
# COMPACT_ATOMS: atom_id res chain seq x y z
N MET A 1 23.82 -10.63 17.21
CA MET A 1 23.63 -9.17 17.09
C MET A 1 22.71 -8.93 15.91
N GLY A 2 21.59 -8.25 16.15
CA GLY A 2 20.70 -7.86 15.07
C GLY A 2 21.39 -6.94 14.06
N LYS A 3 20.88 -6.87 12.85
CA LYS A 3 21.45 -6.03 11.77
C LYS A 3 21.32 -4.53 12.08
N PHE A 4 20.24 -4.15 12.76
CA PHE A 4 19.89 -2.77 13.05
C PHE A 4 20.14 -2.39 14.52
N GLN A 5 20.31 -1.09 14.77
CA GLN A 5 20.57 -0.56 16.11
C GLN A 5 19.27 -0.44 16.93
N LYS A 6 19.39 -0.37 18.25
CA LYS A 6 18.29 -0.16 19.16
C LYS A 6 17.44 1.06 18.78
N GLY A 7 16.12 0.87 18.75
CA GLY A 7 15.16 1.88 18.33
C GLY A 7 14.74 1.81 16.86
N PHE A 8 15.36 0.93 16.06
CA PHE A 8 14.92 0.65 14.69
C PHE A 8 13.76 -0.35 14.71
N PHE A 9 12.74 -0.10 13.90
CA PHE A 9 11.60 -1.01 13.76
C PHE A 9 11.82 -2.01 12.62
N VAL A 10 11.61 -3.27 12.91
CA VAL A 10 11.53 -4.34 11.91
C VAL A 10 10.19 -5.02 12.08
N GLY A 11 9.37 -4.98 11.04
CA GLY A 11 8.01 -5.47 11.10
C GLY A 11 7.52 -6.08 9.79
N ALA A 12 6.26 -6.47 9.81
CA ALA A 12 5.50 -6.84 8.62
C ALA A 12 4.28 -5.93 8.49
N THR A 13 3.67 -5.91 7.31
CA THR A 13 2.50 -5.09 7.04
C THR A 13 1.37 -5.87 6.41
N THR A 14 0.13 -5.39 6.59
CA THR A 14 -1.09 -5.90 5.95
C THR A 14 -2.05 -4.75 5.65
N ALA A 15 -3.01 -4.99 4.75
CA ALA A 15 -4.15 -4.12 4.51
C ALA A 15 -5.45 -4.84 4.89
N ALA A 16 -6.35 -4.16 5.57
CA ALA A 16 -7.58 -4.74 6.12
C ALA A 16 -8.41 -5.51 5.08
N HIS A 17 -8.71 -4.89 3.94
CA HIS A 17 -9.48 -5.53 2.86
C HIS A 17 -8.84 -6.83 2.36
N GLN A 18 -7.49 -6.88 2.29
CA GLN A 18 -6.74 -8.02 1.76
C GLN A 18 -6.67 -9.21 2.73
N VAL A 19 -6.80 -8.98 4.03
CA VAL A 19 -6.56 -10.04 5.04
C VAL A 19 -7.76 -10.36 5.92
N GLU A 20 -8.64 -9.38 6.21
CA GLU A 20 -9.69 -9.54 7.22
C GLU A 20 -10.87 -10.41 6.78
N GLY A 21 -11.32 -10.22 5.53
CA GLY A 21 -12.50 -10.85 4.97
C GLY A 21 -13.82 -10.13 5.27
N ASN A 22 -14.85 -10.45 4.50
CA ASN A 22 -16.23 -9.94 4.70
C ASN A 22 -16.34 -8.40 4.83
N ASN A 23 -15.57 -7.67 4.05
CA ASN A 23 -15.59 -6.20 4.01
C ASN A 23 -16.76 -5.68 3.16
N ILE A 24 -17.99 -6.11 3.49
CA ILE A 24 -19.20 -6.02 2.66
C ILE A 24 -19.69 -4.61 2.39
N TYR A 25 -19.25 -3.61 3.14
CA TYR A 25 -19.63 -2.21 2.97
C TYR A 25 -18.63 -1.40 2.14
N SER A 26 -17.55 -2.03 1.66
CA SER A 26 -16.53 -1.35 0.87
C SER A 26 -16.87 -1.30 -0.61
N ASP A 27 -16.27 -0.35 -1.30
CA ASP A 27 -16.28 -0.21 -2.74
C ASP A 27 -15.58 -1.40 -3.43
N CYS A 28 -14.47 -1.89 -2.87
CA CYS A 28 -13.77 -3.07 -3.37
C CYS A 28 -14.67 -4.30 -3.36
N TRP A 29 -15.36 -4.58 -2.24
CA TRP A 29 -16.33 -5.67 -2.17
C TRP A 29 -17.41 -5.52 -3.24
N ALA A 30 -17.96 -4.29 -3.41
CA ALA A 30 -18.97 -4.04 -4.42
C ALA A 30 -18.46 -4.30 -5.84
N GLN A 31 -17.22 -3.88 -6.14
CA GLN A 31 -16.57 -4.15 -7.44
C GLN A 31 -16.33 -5.63 -7.70
N GLU A 32 -15.95 -6.39 -6.68
CA GLU A 32 -15.74 -7.84 -6.78
C GLU A 32 -16.99 -8.62 -7.20
N GLN A 33 -18.18 -8.10 -6.88
CA GLN A 33 -19.47 -8.73 -7.18
C GLN A 33 -20.03 -8.35 -8.55
N LEU A 34 -19.38 -7.46 -9.31
CA LEU A 34 -19.84 -7.07 -10.64
C LEU A 34 -19.65 -8.20 -11.64
N LYS A 35 -20.56 -8.31 -12.60
CA LYS A 35 -20.44 -9.28 -13.69
C LYS A 35 -19.17 -9.09 -14.52
N TYR A 36 -18.79 -7.84 -14.76
CA TYR A 36 -17.59 -7.47 -15.49
C TYR A 36 -16.48 -7.00 -14.54
N SER A 37 -16.36 -7.67 -13.40
CA SER A 37 -15.34 -7.35 -12.42
C SER A 37 -13.94 -7.45 -13.00
N ILE A 38 -13.09 -6.48 -12.64
CA ILE A 38 -11.65 -6.53 -12.91
C ILE A 38 -10.92 -7.51 -11.99
N PHE A 39 -11.55 -7.86 -10.85
CA PHE A 39 -11.00 -8.85 -9.91
C PHE A 39 -11.13 -10.26 -10.51
N GLN A 40 -10.07 -11.06 -10.39
CA GLN A 40 -10.09 -12.45 -10.89
C GLN A 40 -11.01 -13.35 -10.07
N GLU A 41 -11.12 -13.07 -8.79
CA GLU A 41 -11.99 -13.74 -7.83
C GLU A 41 -12.34 -12.77 -6.68
N PRO A 42 -13.45 -12.99 -5.95
CA PRO A 42 -13.81 -12.15 -4.82
C PRO A 42 -12.97 -12.48 -3.57
N SER A 43 -12.80 -11.47 -2.71
CA SER A 43 -12.07 -11.59 -1.45
C SER A 43 -12.75 -12.52 -0.43
N LEU A 44 -14.06 -12.49 -0.33
CA LEU A 44 -14.88 -13.26 0.62
C LEU A 44 -14.33 -13.19 2.05
N ASP A 45 -13.97 -14.33 2.66
CA ASP A 45 -13.36 -14.40 3.99
C ASP A 45 -11.89 -13.95 3.99
N ALA A 46 -11.34 -13.54 2.85
CA ALA A 46 -9.93 -13.25 2.64
C ALA A 46 -9.04 -14.35 3.25
N VAL A 47 -8.29 -14.01 4.29
CA VAL A 47 -7.50 -14.99 5.06
C VAL A 47 -7.92 -15.05 6.52
N ASP A 48 -9.12 -14.55 6.82
CA ASP A 48 -9.75 -14.60 8.15
C ASP A 48 -8.91 -13.94 9.27
N HIS A 49 -8.13 -12.92 8.92
CA HIS A 49 -7.31 -12.20 9.89
C HIS A 49 -8.17 -11.49 10.95
N TYR A 50 -9.37 -11.03 10.58
CA TYR A 50 -10.30 -10.39 11.51
C TYR A 50 -10.53 -11.23 12.77
N ASN A 51 -10.71 -12.55 12.63
CA ASN A 51 -10.91 -13.47 13.75
C ASN A 51 -9.60 -14.06 14.29
N ARG A 52 -8.49 -14.03 13.51
CA ARG A 52 -7.23 -14.70 13.82
C ARG A 52 -6.07 -13.74 14.09
N TYR A 53 -6.32 -12.46 14.23
CA TYR A 53 -5.26 -11.46 14.46
C TYR A 53 -4.35 -11.81 15.63
N GLN A 54 -4.88 -12.43 16.67
CA GLN A 54 -4.09 -12.85 17.86
C GLN A 54 -3.03 -13.90 17.47
N GLU A 55 -3.43 -14.91 16.70
CA GLU A 55 -2.54 -15.95 16.17
C GLU A 55 -1.46 -15.32 15.24
N ASP A 56 -1.88 -14.46 14.34
CA ASP A 56 -0.99 -13.84 13.37
C ASP A 56 0.01 -12.88 14.03
N ILE A 57 -0.42 -12.13 15.05
CA ILE A 57 0.45 -11.25 15.87
C ILE A 57 1.42 -12.09 16.72
N GLU A 58 0.98 -13.25 17.25
CA GLU A 58 1.84 -14.15 17.99
C GLU A 58 2.99 -14.68 17.15
N TYR A 59 2.74 -15.10 15.91
CA TYR A 59 3.80 -15.52 14.99
C TYR A 59 4.86 -14.43 14.75
N MET A 60 4.45 -13.16 14.64
CA MET A 60 5.39 -12.05 14.51
C MET A 60 6.26 -11.88 15.76
N ALA A 61 5.63 -11.92 16.93
CA ALA A 61 6.32 -11.78 18.22
C ALA A 61 7.31 -12.93 18.48
N ASP A 62 6.89 -14.15 18.18
CA ASP A 62 7.71 -15.37 18.31
C ASP A 62 8.91 -15.35 17.36
N ALA A 63 8.75 -14.79 16.17
CA ALA A 63 9.85 -14.57 15.24
C ALA A 63 10.81 -13.47 15.68
N GLY A 64 10.43 -12.63 16.66
CA GLY A 64 11.26 -11.55 17.19
C GLY A 64 11.05 -10.20 16.54
N LEU A 65 10.00 -10.01 15.73
CA LEU A 65 9.62 -8.69 15.20
C LEU A 65 9.26 -7.73 16.35
N ASN A 66 9.40 -6.43 16.12
CA ASN A 66 9.12 -5.38 17.11
C ASN A 66 8.10 -4.34 16.65
N ALA A 67 7.54 -4.51 15.46
CA ALA A 67 6.49 -3.63 14.93
C ALA A 67 5.53 -4.37 14.00
N TYR A 68 4.31 -3.87 13.90
CA TYR A 68 3.31 -4.33 12.93
C TYR A 68 2.56 -3.15 12.35
N ARG A 69 2.54 -3.04 11.01
CA ARG A 69 1.74 -2.05 10.30
C ARG A 69 0.48 -2.69 9.76
N PHE A 70 -0.68 -2.13 10.06
CA PHE A 70 -1.98 -2.59 9.57
C PHE A 70 -2.92 -1.40 9.33
N SER A 71 -3.98 -1.60 8.57
CA SER A 71 -4.98 -0.55 8.36
C SER A 71 -6.24 -0.78 9.18
N ILE A 72 -6.88 0.33 9.59
CA ILE A 72 -8.25 0.36 10.07
C ILE A 72 -9.15 0.52 8.85
N GLU A 73 -10.16 -0.32 8.72
CA GLU A 73 -11.05 -0.32 7.56
C GLU A 73 -12.18 0.70 7.76
N TRP A 74 -12.12 1.78 6.97
CA TRP A 74 -13.12 2.84 7.03
C TRP A 74 -14.54 2.32 6.77
N ALA A 75 -14.72 1.42 5.82
CA ALA A 75 -16.02 0.86 5.49
C ALA A 75 -16.66 0.04 6.63
N ARG A 76 -15.82 -0.52 7.54
CA ARG A 76 -16.33 -1.17 8.77
C ARG A 76 -16.71 -0.16 9.83
N ILE A 77 -15.86 0.85 10.03
CA ILE A 77 -16.10 1.90 11.03
C ILE A 77 -17.31 2.73 10.69
N GLU A 78 -17.53 3.06 9.42
CA GLU A 78 -18.61 3.91 8.93
C GLU A 78 -19.28 3.31 7.68
N PRO A 79 -20.07 2.22 7.84
CA PRO A 79 -20.74 1.53 6.74
C PRO A 79 -21.76 2.38 6.00
N GLU A 80 -22.34 3.37 6.68
CA GLU A 80 -23.24 4.39 6.14
C GLU A 80 -22.83 5.76 6.68
N GLN A 81 -22.96 6.80 5.88
CA GLN A 81 -22.53 8.16 6.27
C GLN A 81 -23.08 8.58 7.65
N GLY A 82 -22.19 8.95 8.55
CA GLY A 82 -22.49 9.38 9.91
C GLY A 82 -22.92 8.27 10.87
N LYS A 83 -22.91 7.01 10.42
CA LYS A 83 -23.25 5.86 11.27
C LYS A 83 -21.99 5.08 11.64
N PHE A 84 -21.38 5.48 12.73
CA PHE A 84 -20.18 4.84 13.24
C PHE A 84 -20.50 3.60 14.08
N VAL A 85 -19.70 2.53 13.88
CA VAL A 85 -19.89 1.23 14.52
C VAL A 85 -18.88 1.05 15.66
N GLU A 86 -19.33 1.18 16.90
CA GLU A 86 -18.48 1.10 18.09
C GLU A 86 -17.84 -0.28 18.27
N THR A 87 -18.51 -1.36 17.87
CA THR A 87 -17.95 -2.72 17.95
C THR A 87 -16.71 -2.90 17.07
N GLU A 88 -16.66 -2.21 15.94
CA GLU A 88 -15.48 -2.24 15.05
C GLU A 88 -14.32 -1.42 15.66
N ILE A 89 -14.61 -0.33 16.35
CA ILE A 89 -13.59 0.39 17.14
C ILE A 89 -12.99 -0.50 18.22
N GLU A 90 -13.82 -1.26 18.96
CA GLU A 90 -13.34 -2.18 19.98
C GLU A 90 -12.54 -3.34 19.38
N HIS A 91 -12.89 -3.82 18.18
CA HIS A 91 -12.08 -4.79 17.46
C HIS A 91 -10.66 -4.24 17.20
N TYR A 92 -10.51 -3.08 16.59
CA TYR A 92 -9.18 -2.49 16.32
C TYR A 92 -8.45 -2.09 17.61
N ARG A 93 -9.15 -1.70 18.67
CA ARG A 93 -8.56 -1.52 20.00
C ARG A 93 -7.90 -2.80 20.51
N ASN A 94 -8.58 -3.93 20.35
CA ASN A 94 -8.05 -5.23 20.75
C ASN A 94 -6.85 -5.65 19.90
N VAL A 95 -6.83 -5.34 18.59
CA VAL A 95 -5.65 -5.54 17.74
C VAL A 95 -4.47 -4.72 18.23
N ILE A 96 -4.67 -3.43 18.52
CA ILE A 96 -3.62 -2.52 19.04
C ILE A 96 -3.07 -3.05 20.38
N ARG A 97 -3.96 -3.45 21.30
CA ARG A 97 -3.56 -3.97 22.61
C ARG A 97 -2.79 -5.28 22.48
N CYS A 98 -3.27 -6.19 21.63
CA CYS A 98 -2.57 -7.45 21.36
C CYS A 98 -1.15 -7.20 20.85
N CYS A 99 -0.95 -6.25 19.92
CA CYS A 99 0.39 -5.87 19.47
C CYS A 99 1.27 -5.45 20.66
N ARG A 100 0.78 -4.55 21.52
CA ARG A 100 1.55 -4.04 22.66
C ARG A 100 1.86 -5.10 23.69
N GLU A 101 0.90 -5.96 24.00
CA GLU A 101 1.07 -7.08 24.93
C GLU A 101 2.13 -8.07 24.45
N LYS A 102 2.26 -8.23 23.13
CA LYS A 102 3.27 -9.07 22.49
C LYS A 102 4.59 -8.31 22.20
N GLY A 103 4.69 -7.03 22.56
CA GLY A 103 5.91 -6.22 22.40
C GLY A 103 6.12 -5.66 20.99
N LEU A 104 5.07 -5.63 20.16
CA LEU A 104 5.10 -4.98 18.85
C LEU A 104 4.55 -3.55 18.93
N GLU A 105 5.24 -2.58 18.34
CA GLU A 105 4.68 -1.24 18.17
C GLU A 105 3.70 -1.23 16.99
N PRO A 106 2.42 -0.83 17.21
CA PRO A 106 1.45 -0.72 16.13
C PRO A 106 1.66 0.55 15.30
N PHE A 107 1.78 0.39 13.99
CA PHE A 107 1.73 1.44 12.98
C PHE A 107 0.37 1.36 12.29
N VAL A 108 -0.47 2.37 12.50
CA VAL A 108 -1.86 2.36 12.02
C VAL A 108 -1.98 3.13 10.73
N THR A 109 -2.53 2.51 9.69
CA THR A 109 -2.92 3.17 8.44
C THR A 109 -4.42 3.45 8.46
N LEU A 110 -4.83 4.71 8.23
CA LEU A 110 -6.25 5.09 8.31
C LEU A 110 -7.02 4.81 7.02
N HIS A 111 -6.35 4.83 5.87
CA HIS A 111 -6.94 4.48 4.59
C HIS A 111 -5.95 3.67 3.75
N HIS A 112 -6.35 2.47 3.33
CA HIS A 112 -5.56 1.60 2.46
C HIS A 112 -6.41 1.09 1.29
N PHE A 113 -6.61 1.97 0.31
CA PHE A 113 -7.32 1.79 -0.97
C PHE A 113 -8.83 1.62 -0.88
N SER A 114 -9.33 0.75 0.00
CA SER A 114 -10.77 0.55 0.11
C SER A 114 -11.45 1.69 0.84
N SER A 115 -12.62 2.08 0.37
CA SER A 115 -13.46 3.14 0.92
C SER A 115 -14.87 2.61 1.16
N PRO A 116 -15.66 3.23 2.05
CA PRO A 116 -17.08 2.91 2.13
C PRO A 116 -17.76 3.12 0.79
N LEU A 117 -18.64 2.19 0.39
CA LEU A 117 -19.37 2.27 -0.86
C LEU A 117 -20.12 3.61 -1.01
N TRP A 118 -20.70 4.13 0.09
CA TRP A 118 -21.43 5.40 0.07
C TRP A 118 -20.55 6.61 -0.30
N VAL A 119 -19.24 6.56 -0.02
CA VAL A 119 -18.29 7.61 -0.43
C VAL A 119 -18.20 7.65 -1.95
N ILE A 120 -18.09 6.48 -2.58
CA ILE A 120 -18.00 6.37 -4.04
C ILE A 120 -19.31 6.77 -4.71
N GLN A 121 -20.44 6.39 -4.13
CA GLN A 121 -21.77 6.80 -4.57
C GLN A 121 -21.98 8.33 -4.53
N LYS A 122 -21.17 9.05 -3.77
CA LYS A 122 -21.18 10.52 -3.65
C LYS A 122 -20.06 11.23 -4.43
N GLY A 123 -19.48 10.56 -5.40
CA GLY A 123 -18.45 11.13 -6.28
C GLY A 123 -17.03 10.68 -5.97
N GLY A 124 -16.81 9.94 -4.89
CA GLY A 124 -15.52 9.33 -4.55
C GLY A 124 -14.38 10.33 -4.39
N TRP A 125 -13.19 9.92 -4.81
CA TRP A 125 -11.96 10.68 -4.60
C TRP A 125 -11.72 11.83 -5.62
N GLU A 126 -12.69 12.06 -6.50
CA GLU A 126 -12.75 13.26 -7.36
C GLU A 126 -13.73 14.33 -6.81
N SER A 127 -14.45 14.05 -5.73
CA SER A 127 -15.36 15.00 -5.07
C SER A 127 -14.66 15.71 -3.91
N GLU A 128 -14.77 17.04 -3.84
CA GLU A 128 -14.24 17.82 -2.69
C GLU A 128 -14.86 17.41 -1.35
N ASP A 129 -16.08 16.85 -1.36
CA ASP A 129 -16.77 16.40 -0.16
C ASP A 129 -16.01 15.28 0.58
N VAL A 130 -15.20 14.47 -0.13
CA VAL A 130 -14.41 13.41 0.49
C VAL A 130 -13.43 13.94 1.52
N ILE A 131 -12.96 15.18 1.36
CA ILE A 131 -12.07 15.84 2.34
C ILE A 131 -12.75 15.92 3.71
N GLN A 132 -14.06 16.27 3.72
CA GLN A 132 -14.82 16.35 4.96
C GLN A 132 -15.19 14.96 5.48
N TYR A 133 -15.62 14.04 4.61
CA TYR A 133 -15.97 12.68 5.00
C TYR A 133 -14.77 11.96 5.64
N PHE A 134 -13.60 12.04 5.02
CA PHE A 134 -12.38 11.46 5.57
C PHE A 134 -11.97 12.12 6.90
N ALA A 135 -12.12 13.44 7.00
CA ALA A 135 -11.84 14.17 8.23
C ALA A 135 -12.73 13.73 9.40
N GLU A 136 -14.01 13.53 9.18
CA GLU A 136 -14.98 13.05 10.20
C GLU A 136 -14.66 11.64 10.67
N TYR A 137 -14.32 10.75 9.74
CA TYR A 137 -13.84 9.41 10.05
C TYR A 137 -12.55 9.46 10.89
N VAL A 138 -11.54 10.22 10.45
CA VAL A 138 -10.27 10.36 11.17
C VAL A 138 -10.49 10.91 12.58
N GLU A 139 -11.31 11.96 12.71
CA GLU A 139 -11.63 12.53 14.01
C GLU A 139 -12.29 11.52 14.93
N TYR A 140 -13.25 10.74 14.41
CA TYR A 140 -13.92 9.70 15.18
C TYR A 140 -12.95 8.63 15.66
N VAL A 141 -12.14 8.05 14.76
CA VAL A 141 -11.16 7.02 15.10
C VAL A 141 -10.16 7.55 16.12
N MET A 142 -9.63 8.75 15.90
CA MET A 142 -8.62 9.31 16.81
C MET A 142 -9.20 9.65 18.18
N LYS A 143 -10.42 10.17 18.29
CA LYS A 143 -11.08 10.38 19.59
C LYS A 143 -11.25 9.08 20.38
N LYS A 144 -11.38 7.95 19.70
CA LYS A 144 -11.59 6.64 20.32
C LYS A 144 -10.30 5.87 20.62
N LEU A 145 -9.33 5.92 19.71
CA LEU A 145 -8.13 5.08 19.73
C LEU A 145 -6.82 5.87 19.87
N GLY A 146 -6.82 7.18 19.65
CA GLY A 146 -5.62 7.99 19.45
C GLY A 146 -4.64 7.96 20.63
N ASN A 147 -5.12 7.80 21.87
CA ASN A 147 -4.25 7.64 23.06
C ASN A 147 -3.47 6.32 23.05
N GLU A 148 -3.88 5.36 22.25
CA GLU A 148 -3.24 4.05 22.10
C GLU A 148 -2.39 3.95 20.81
N ILE A 149 -2.28 5.03 19.99
CA ILE A 149 -1.59 5.03 18.70
C ILE A 149 -0.48 6.08 18.69
N LYS A 150 0.75 5.67 18.42
CA LYS A 150 1.90 6.59 18.31
C LYS A 150 2.28 6.91 16.86
N TYR A 151 2.00 6.02 15.93
CA TYR A 151 2.39 6.15 14.52
C TYR A 151 1.16 5.98 13.64
N VAL A 152 0.89 6.98 12.81
CA VAL A 152 -0.26 6.99 11.90
C VAL A 152 0.20 7.28 10.47
N CYS A 153 -0.07 6.35 9.56
CA CYS A 153 -0.05 6.60 8.13
C CYS A 153 -1.47 7.04 7.74
N THR A 154 -1.63 8.26 7.25
CA THR A 154 -2.96 8.80 6.95
C THR A 154 -3.60 8.10 5.77
N ILE A 155 -2.90 8.07 4.63
CA ILE A 155 -3.35 7.49 3.37
C ILE A 155 -2.21 6.64 2.79
N ASN A 156 -2.53 5.40 2.42
CA ASN A 156 -1.59 4.50 1.77
C ASN A 156 -1.43 4.86 0.29
N GLU A 157 -0.17 4.93 -0.17
CA GLU A 157 0.18 5.19 -1.58
C GLU A 157 -0.67 6.27 -2.21
N ALA A 158 -0.63 7.46 -1.63
CA ALA A 158 -1.49 8.58 -2.03
C ALA A 158 -1.34 8.94 -3.52
N ASN A 159 -0.19 8.64 -4.11
CA ASN A 159 0.14 8.86 -5.52
C ASN A 159 -0.40 7.77 -6.48
N MET A 160 -1.06 6.73 -5.98
CA MET A 160 -1.51 5.59 -6.79
C MET A 160 -2.42 6.02 -7.94
N GLY A 161 -3.39 6.90 -7.71
CA GLY A 161 -4.31 7.35 -8.76
C GLY A 161 -3.61 8.04 -9.93
N LEU A 162 -2.56 8.84 -9.70
CA LEU A 162 -1.75 9.45 -10.76
C LEU A 162 -0.87 8.42 -11.49
N GLN A 163 -0.36 7.42 -10.78
CA GLN A 163 0.37 6.32 -11.42
C GLN A 163 -0.54 5.55 -12.38
N ILE A 164 -1.77 5.22 -11.96
CA ILE A 164 -2.77 4.58 -12.81
C ILE A 164 -3.11 5.46 -14.01
N SER A 165 -3.33 6.77 -13.83
CA SER A 165 -3.56 7.71 -14.93
C SER A 165 -2.43 7.68 -15.96
N SER A 166 -1.20 7.70 -15.50
CA SER A 166 -0.01 7.65 -16.37
C SER A 166 0.08 6.36 -17.18
N ILE A 167 -0.35 5.23 -16.61
CA ILE A 167 -0.38 3.93 -17.30
C ILE A 167 -1.48 3.92 -18.37
N MET A 168 -2.70 4.32 -18.01
CA MET A 168 -3.83 4.35 -18.94
C MET A 168 -3.57 5.30 -20.13
N GLU A 169 -2.98 6.47 -19.88
CA GLU A 169 -2.57 7.38 -20.97
C GLU A 169 -1.54 6.76 -21.91
N ARG A 170 -0.57 6.02 -21.38
CA ARG A 170 0.44 5.32 -22.18
C ARG A 170 -0.18 4.25 -23.05
N GLN A 171 -1.07 3.43 -22.50
CA GLN A 171 -1.81 2.41 -23.25
C GLN A 171 -2.61 3.03 -24.40
N LYS A 172 -3.37 4.10 -24.13
CA LYS A 172 -4.12 4.84 -25.18
C LYS A 172 -3.22 5.41 -26.30
N ARG A 173 -2.01 5.89 -25.94
CA ARG A 173 -1.04 6.36 -26.95
C ARG A 173 -0.48 5.21 -27.79
N GLN A 174 -0.18 4.07 -27.18
CA GLN A 174 0.33 2.86 -27.85
C GLN A 174 -0.72 2.23 -28.74
N GLU A 175 -1.98 2.15 -28.33
CA GLU A 175 -3.10 1.68 -29.15
C GLU A 175 -3.29 2.55 -30.39
N LYS A 176 -3.18 3.87 -30.25
CA LYS A 176 -3.21 4.81 -31.39
C LYS A 176 -2.01 4.65 -32.32
N ALA A 177 -0.83 4.31 -31.79
CA ALA A 177 0.40 4.13 -32.56
C ALA A 177 0.53 2.74 -33.18
N ASN A 178 -0.06 1.70 -32.60
CA ASN A 178 0.12 0.30 -32.97
C ASN A 178 -1.22 -0.44 -33.07
N ALA A 179 -2.09 -0.05 -33.97
CA ALA A 179 -3.32 -0.81 -34.30
C ALA A 179 -3.05 -2.26 -34.77
N SER A 180 -1.79 -2.72 -34.81
CA SER A 180 -1.38 -4.02 -35.33
C SER A 180 -0.44 -4.87 -34.46
N ARG A 181 -0.06 -4.45 -33.25
CA ARG A 181 0.82 -5.25 -32.37
C ARG A 181 0.44 -5.12 -30.91
N ARG A 182 -0.50 -5.96 -30.44
CA ARG A 182 -0.65 -6.25 -29.00
C ARG A 182 0.49 -7.18 -28.57
N LYS A 183 1.46 -6.65 -27.82
CA LYS A 183 2.29 -7.44 -26.90
C LYS A 183 1.88 -7.06 -25.49
N GLU A 184 1.64 -8.05 -24.67
CA GLU A 184 1.47 -7.90 -23.23
C GLU A 184 2.72 -7.21 -22.66
N GLU A 185 2.65 -5.91 -22.48
CA GLU A 185 3.64 -5.19 -21.68
C GLU A 185 3.32 -5.42 -20.22
N GLY A 186 4.33 -5.85 -19.47
CA GLY A 186 4.20 -6.13 -18.05
C GLY A 186 3.64 -4.95 -17.27
N GLN A 187 2.84 -5.25 -16.28
CA GLN A 187 2.22 -4.25 -15.41
C GLN A 187 3.27 -3.37 -14.76
N GLN A 188 3.03 -2.06 -14.81
CA GLN A 188 3.95 -1.05 -14.32
C GLN A 188 3.48 -0.38 -13.01
N VAL A 189 2.40 -0.86 -12.43
CA VAL A 189 1.95 -0.48 -11.10
C VAL A 189 2.45 -1.52 -10.11
N GLN A 190 3.06 -1.10 -9.03
CA GLN A 190 3.51 -1.97 -7.94
C GLN A 190 2.34 -2.54 -7.11
N LEU A 191 1.13 -2.38 -7.59
CA LEU A 191 -0.10 -2.88 -7.03
C LEU A 191 -0.66 -3.96 -7.97
N GLY A 192 -1.18 -5.07 -7.46
CA GLY A 192 -1.73 -6.18 -8.24
C GLY A 192 -2.92 -5.83 -9.14
N MET A 193 -2.86 -4.70 -9.84
CA MET A 193 -3.90 -4.19 -10.73
C MET A 193 -3.69 -4.58 -12.19
N ASP A 194 -4.81 -4.78 -12.89
CA ASP A 194 -4.89 -5.08 -14.30
C ASP A 194 -5.56 -3.91 -15.04
N SER A 195 -4.75 -3.05 -15.64
CA SER A 195 -5.22 -1.82 -16.29
C SER A 195 -6.05 -2.07 -17.56
N GLU A 196 -5.77 -3.15 -18.30
CA GLU A 196 -6.57 -3.50 -19.49
C GLU A 196 -7.98 -3.94 -19.09
N LYS A 197 -8.07 -4.75 -18.02
CA LYS A 197 -9.37 -5.13 -17.46
C LYS A 197 -10.12 -3.97 -16.83
N MET A 198 -9.43 -2.98 -16.26
CA MET A 198 -10.08 -1.77 -15.77
C MET A 198 -10.79 -1.02 -16.89
N GLU A 199 -10.12 -0.80 -18.03
CA GLU A 199 -10.71 -0.12 -19.19
C GLU A 199 -11.88 -0.92 -19.79
N GLU A 200 -11.76 -2.24 -19.89
CA GLU A 200 -12.84 -3.11 -20.32
C GLU A 200 -14.03 -3.08 -19.35
N ASN A 201 -13.79 -3.08 -18.04
CA ASN A 201 -14.84 -2.95 -17.02
C ASN A 201 -15.59 -1.62 -17.14
N GLU A 202 -14.88 -0.50 -17.29
CA GLU A 202 -15.51 0.81 -17.51
C GLU A 202 -16.44 0.78 -18.73
N ARG A 203 -16.02 0.15 -19.82
CA ARG A 203 -16.78 0.10 -21.08
C ARG A 203 -17.99 -0.85 -21.00
N LEU A 204 -17.80 -2.06 -20.46
CA LEU A 204 -18.83 -3.11 -20.44
C LEU A 204 -19.69 -3.11 -19.17
N GLY A 205 -19.18 -2.55 -18.09
CA GLY A 205 -19.81 -2.53 -16.78
C GLY A 205 -20.61 -1.26 -16.48
N ALA A 206 -20.71 -0.31 -17.43
CA ALA A 206 -21.31 1.00 -17.18
C ALA A 206 -22.70 0.93 -16.54
N GLU A 207 -23.58 0.07 -17.05
CA GLU A 207 -24.95 -0.09 -16.49
C GLU A 207 -24.95 -0.70 -15.09
N GLU A 208 -24.04 -1.63 -14.82
CA GLU A 208 -23.88 -2.22 -13.49
C GLU A 208 -23.26 -1.21 -12.51
N ASN A 209 -22.28 -0.44 -12.96
CA ASN A 209 -21.67 0.63 -12.19
C ASN A 209 -22.75 1.67 -11.78
N GLU A 210 -23.60 2.12 -12.72
CA GLU A 210 -24.68 3.05 -12.40
C GLU A 210 -25.66 2.49 -11.34
N ARG A 211 -25.94 1.20 -11.41
CA ARG A 211 -26.83 0.56 -10.42
C ARG A 211 -26.20 0.47 -9.03
N VAL A 212 -24.90 0.21 -8.94
CA VAL A 212 -24.19 -0.05 -7.67
C VAL A 212 -23.58 1.24 -7.12
N PHE A 213 -22.93 2.03 -7.97
CA PHE A 213 -22.16 3.22 -7.57
C PHE A 213 -22.86 4.54 -7.88
N TYR A 214 -24.06 4.50 -8.51
CA TYR A 214 -24.82 5.67 -8.98
C TYR A 214 -24.08 6.51 -10.04
N THR A 215 -23.10 5.91 -10.69
CA THR A 215 -22.34 6.48 -11.80
C THR A 215 -21.79 5.37 -12.70
N ALA A 216 -21.69 5.63 -14.00
CA ALA A 216 -21.06 4.71 -14.95
C ALA A 216 -19.54 4.55 -14.71
N THR A 217 -18.92 5.57 -14.12
CA THR A 217 -17.46 5.64 -13.90
C THR A 217 -17.15 5.95 -12.44
N PRO A 218 -17.21 4.93 -11.55
CA PRO A 218 -16.95 5.13 -10.12
C PRO A 218 -15.53 5.61 -9.88
N GLN A 219 -15.39 6.67 -9.08
CA GLN A 219 -14.11 7.28 -8.75
C GLN A 219 -13.58 6.71 -7.42
N THR A 220 -13.15 5.44 -7.47
CA THR A 220 -12.52 4.78 -6.33
C THR A 220 -11.13 5.33 -6.08
N PHE A 221 -10.51 4.97 -4.95
CA PHE A 221 -9.14 5.41 -4.68
C PHE A 221 -8.14 4.94 -5.74
N CYS A 222 -8.34 3.74 -6.26
CA CYS A 222 -7.51 3.12 -7.28
C CYS A 222 -8.03 3.32 -8.72
N SER A 223 -8.89 4.31 -8.95
CA SER A 223 -9.23 4.77 -10.29
C SER A 223 -8.18 5.73 -10.84
N SER A 224 -8.18 5.90 -12.18
CA SER A 224 -7.42 6.98 -12.81
C SER A 224 -7.86 8.31 -12.23
N ARG A 225 -6.91 9.13 -11.80
CA ARG A 225 -7.15 10.36 -11.05
C ARG A 225 -6.74 11.59 -11.85
N THR A 226 -7.55 12.66 -11.77
CA THR A 226 -7.21 13.96 -12.32
C THR A 226 -6.23 14.72 -11.39
N GLU A 227 -5.61 15.79 -11.88
CA GLU A 227 -4.80 16.68 -11.04
C GLU A 227 -5.64 17.29 -9.89
N GLN A 228 -6.93 17.57 -10.15
CA GLN A 228 -7.85 18.05 -9.12
C GLN A 228 -8.15 16.98 -8.09
N GLY A 229 -8.40 15.73 -8.51
CA GLY A 229 -8.60 14.61 -7.59
C GLY A 229 -7.36 14.33 -6.74
N ASP A 230 -6.16 14.46 -7.30
CA ASP A 230 -4.92 14.32 -6.54
C ASP A 230 -4.76 15.45 -5.51
N PHE A 231 -5.08 16.68 -5.88
CA PHE A 231 -5.14 17.82 -4.95
C PHE A 231 -6.14 17.56 -3.79
N ILE A 232 -7.30 16.96 -4.10
CA ILE A 232 -8.32 16.59 -3.09
C ILE A 232 -7.74 15.58 -2.10
N VAL A 233 -7.04 14.54 -2.58
CA VAL A 233 -6.38 13.54 -1.71
C VAL A 233 -5.36 14.22 -0.79
N MET A 234 -4.56 15.16 -1.33
CA MET A 234 -3.59 15.91 -0.52
C MET A 234 -4.27 16.80 0.51
N LYS A 235 -5.40 17.41 0.19
CA LYS A 235 -6.19 18.19 1.16
C LYS A 235 -6.81 17.31 2.24
N ALA A 236 -7.29 16.12 1.89
CA ALA A 236 -7.79 15.14 2.85
C ALA A 236 -6.67 14.69 3.82
N HIS A 237 -5.47 14.41 3.30
CA HIS A 237 -4.28 14.12 4.10
C HIS A 237 -3.95 15.27 5.06
N GLN A 238 -3.80 16.50 4.56
CA GLN A 238 -3.45 17.67 5.38
C GLN A 238 -4.48 17.92 6.49
N LYS A 239 -5.77 17.74 6.19
CA LYS A 239 -6.84 17.88 7.19
C LYS A 239 -6.78 16.80 8.25
N ALA A 240 -6.48 15.55 7.87
CA ALA A 240 -6.26 14.45 8.80
C ALA A 240 -5.06 14.72 9.73
N VAL A 241 -3.92 15.17 9.19
CA VAL A 241 -2.73 15.54 9.98
C VAL A 241 -3.06 16.65 10.98
N HIS A 242 -3.82 17.66 10.56
CA HIS A 242 -4.24 18.74 11.45
C HIS A 242 -5.08 18.25 12.62
N ILE A 243 -6.11 17.42 12.35
CA ILE A 243 -6.98 16.83 13.39
C ILE A 243 -6.16 15.97 14.36
N ILE A 244 -5.28 15.12 13.85
CA ILE A 244 -4.46 14.25 14.71
C ILE A 244 -3.55 15.10 15.59
N LYS A 245 -2.92 16.14 15.05
CA LYS A 245 -2.02 17.04 15.79
C LYS A 245 -2.76 17.82 16.87
N GLU A 246 -3.99 18.25 16.62
CA GLU A 246 -4.81 18.92 17.64
C GLU A 246 -5.23 17.99 18.78
N LEU A 247 -5.63 16.77 18.46
CA LEU A 247 -6.07 15.79 19.46
C LEU A 247 -4.91 15.14 20.22
N TYR A 248 -3.83 14.79 19.50
CA TYR A 248 -2.69 14.05 20.00
C TYR A 248 -1.36 14.60 19.43
N PRO A 249 -0.82 15.69 19.97
CA PRO A 249 0.37 16.37 19.43
C PRO A 249 1.63 15.48 19.32
N GLU A 250 1.72 14.45 20.18
CA GLU A 250 2.86 13.51 20.23
C GLU A 250 2.74 12.37 19.21
N THR A 251 1.57 12.18 18.60
CA THR A 251 1.41 11.17 17.55
C THR A 251 2.21 11.57 16.30
N LYS A 252 3.04 10.66 15.83
CA LYS A 252 3.79 10.83 14.60
C LYS A 252 2.89 10.48 13.42
N THR A 253 2.66 11.45 12.56
CA THR A 253 1.86 11.28 11.33
C THR A 253 2.74 11.36 10.11
N GLY A 254 2.37 10.62 9.08
CA GLY A 254 3.02 10.67 7.78
C GLY A 254 2.12 10.15 6.66
N LEU A 255 2.47 10.50 5.44
CA LEU A 255 1.92 9.95 4.21
C LEU A 255 2.75 8.74 3.78
N THR A 256 2.18 7.84 2.98
CA THR A 256 2.99 6.84 2.29
C THR A 256 2.89 6.99 0.78
N LEU A 257 3.99 6.77 0.08
CA LEU A 257 4.09 6.89 -1.37
C LEU A 257 4.70 5.61 -1.98
N SER A 258 4.11 5.18 -3.08
CA SER A 258 4.66 4.15 -3.96
C SER A 258 5.70 4.80 -4.87
N LEU A 259 6.96 4.39 -4.75
CA LEU A 259 8.08 5.03 -5.41
C LEU A 259 8.91 4.00 -6.19
N HIS A 260 9.09 4.24 -7.48
CA HIS A 260 10.02 3.46 -8.29
C HIS A 260 11.44 4.02 -8.22
N ASP A 261 12.43 3.15 -8.29
CA ASP A 261 13.79 3.57 -8.65
C ASP A 261 13.81 3.95 -10.14
N ILE A 262 13.59 5.23 -10.41
CA ILE A 262 13.49 5.77 -11.77
C ILE A 262 14.89 5.97 -12.33
N GLN A 263 15.25 5.12 -13.30
CA GLN A 263 16.57 5.10 -13.90
C GLN A 263 16.53 5.64 -15.34
N PRO A 264 17.10 6.85 -15.62
CA PRO A 264 17.16 7.37 -16.96
C PRO A 264 18.07 6.48 -17.84
N GLN A 265 17.61 6.23 -19.06
CA GLN A 265 18.41 5.68 -20.14
C GLN A 265 18.79 6.82 -21.11
N PRO A 266 19.78 6.64 -22.00
CA PRO A 266 20.20 7.69 -22.92
C PRO A 266 19.02 8.37 -23.64
N GLY A 267 18.90 9.69 -23.48
CA GLY A 267 17.82 10.51 -24.02
C GLY A 267 16.52 10.51 -23.21
N GLY A 268 16.48 9.81 -22.04
CA GLY A 268 15.32 9.73 -21.16
C GLY A 268 15.41 10.63 -19.90
N GLU A 269 16.45 11.43 -19.76
CA GLU A 269 16.78 12.16 -18.53
C GLU A 269 15.66 13.13 -18.10
N GLU A 270 15.15 13.94 -19.03
CA GLU A 270 14.05 14.88 -18.73
C GLU A 270 12.74 14.16 -18.40
N ARG A 271 12.47 13.04 -19.07
CA ARG A 271 11.28 12.22 -18.76
C ARG A 271 11.40 11.56 -17.39
N ALA A 272 12.56 11.01 -17.06
CA ALA A 272 12.80 10.41 -15.75
C ALA A 272 12.60 11.44 -14.62
N LYS A 273 13.07 12.68 -14.83
CA LYS A 273 12.83 13.79 -13.90
C LYS A 273 11.32 14.10 -13.77
N ALA A 274 10.60 14.15 -14.87
CA ALA A 274 9.15 14.41 -14.85
C ALA A 274 8.37 13.27 -14.19
N GLU A 275 8.76 12.00 -14.38
CA GLU A 275 8.15 10.87 -13.66
C GLU A 275 8.45 10.93 -12.16
N TRP A 276 9.69 11.27 -11.76
CA TRP A 276 10.03 11.48 -10.35
C TRP A 276 9.25 12.65 -9.72
N GLU A 277 9.02 13.71 -10.48
CA GLU A 277 8.20 14.83 -10.04
C GLU A 277 6.77 14.37 -9.74
N LYS A 278 6.17 13.58 -10.61
CA LYS A 278 4.82 13.05 -10.42
C LYS A 278 4.72 12.05 -9.26
N GLU A 279 5.73 11.19 -9.08
CA GLU A 279 5.69 10.17 -8.03
C GLU A 279 6.05 10.74 -6.65
N PHE A 280 6.89 11.77 -6.57
CA PHE A 280 7.45 12.23 -5.31
C PHE A 280 7.45 13.75 -5.11
N THR A 281 8.17 14.53 -5.95
CA THR A 281 8.45 15.93 -5.58
C THR A 281 7.22 16.81 -5.59
N HIS A 282 6.21 16.45 -6.38
CA HIS A 282 4.90 17.07 -6.39
C HIS A 282 4.21 17.05 -5.02
N TYR A 283 4.48 16.03 -4.18
CA TYR A 283 3.86 15.85 -2.87
C TYR A 283 4.55 16.65 -1.75
N LEU A 284 5.80 17.08 -1.93
CA LEU A 284 6.59 17.76 -0.90
C LEU A 284 5.87 18.93 -0.23
N PRO A 285 5.18 19.86 -0.95
CA PRO A 285 4.48 20.97 -0.32
C PRO A 285 3.33 20.56 0.60
N TYR A 286 2.80 19.35 0.42
CA TYR A 286 1.66 18.87 1.21
C TYR A 286 2.08 18.09 2.46
N ILE A 287 3.32 17.61 2.52
CA ILE A 287 3.88 16.81 3.62
C ILE A 287 4.91 17.54 4.49
N GLU A 288 5.00 18.87 4.36
CA GLU A 288 5.95 19.69 5.16
C GLU A 288 5.74 19.56 6.68
N GLN A 289 4.51 19.24 7.12
CA GLN A 289 4.17 19.09 8.53
C GLN A 289 4.27 17.63 9.02
N ASP A 290 4.50 16.69 8.11
CA ASP A 290 4.62 15.28 8.45
C ASP A 290 5.87 15.01 9.28
N LYS A 291 5.74 14.14 10.27
CA LYS A 291 6.85 13.72 11.11
C LYS A 291 7.70 12.65 10.45
N PHE A 292 7.14 11.96 9.47
CA PHE A 292 7.83 10.95 8.68
C PHE A 292 7.22 10.82 7.30
N LEU A 293 7.96 10.21 6.39
CA LEU A 293 7.45 9.72 5.11
C LEU A 293 7.56 8.20 5.07
N GLY A 294 6.48 7.54 4.66
CA GLY A 294 6.47 6.12 4.35
C GLY A 294 6.91 5.87 2.91
N VAL A 295 8.03 5.18 2.75
CA VAL A 295 8.58 4.79 1.45
C VAL A 295 8.12 3.38 1.13
N GLN A 296 7.53 3.17 -0.05
CA GLN A 296 7.14 1.87 -0.56
C GLN A 296 7.79 1.66 -1.92
N ASN A 297 8.56 0.58 -2.05
CA ASN A 297 9.28 0.27 -3.27
C ASN A 297 9.38 -1.23 -3.47
N TYR A 298 9.13 -1.70 -4.70
CA TYR A 298 9.18 -3.11 -5.06
C TYR A 298 10.16 -3.40 -6.21
N SER A 299 10.45 -2.41 -7.05
CA SER A 299 11.31 -2.57 -8.22
C SER A 299 11.76 -1.22 -8.77
N ARG A 300 12.39 -1.25 -9.95
CA ARG A 300 12.82 -0.06 -10.70
C ARG A 300 11.96 0.17 -11.93
N SER A 301 12.06 1.39 -12.48
CA SER A 301 11.52 1.77 -13.78
C SER A 301 12.62 2.41 -14.61
N ARG A 302 12.86 1.89 -15.82
CA ARG A 302 13.86 2.46 -16.73
C ARG A 302 13.18 3.35 -17.75
N ILE A 303 13.66 4.60 -17.90
CA ILE A 303 13.00 5.63 -18.71
C ILE A 303 13.92 6.03 -19.86
N GLY A 304 13.53 5.72 -21.08
CA GLY A 304 14.22 6.13 -22.32
C GLY A 304 13.58 7.36 -22.97
N ALA A 305 14.09 7.71 -24.15
CA ALA A 305 13.61 8.84 -24.94
C ALA A 305 12.10 8.74 -25.29
N ASP A 306 11.60 7.53 -25.51
CA ASP A 306 10.18 7.29 -25.88
C ASP A 306 9.28 6.93 -24.69
N GLY A 307 9.83 6.90 -23.47
CA GLY A 307 9.12 6.55 -22.23
C GLY A 307 9.73 5.35 -21.53
N ILE A 308 8.89 4.54 -20.85
CA ILE A 308 9.36 3.37 -20.12
C ILE A 308 9.97 2.34 -21.06
N VAL A 309 11.19 1.90 -20.74
CA VAL A 309 11.90 0.83 -21.44
C VAL A 309 11.44 -0.51 -20.86
N PRO A 310 11.01 -1.46 -21.69
CA PRO A 310 10.62 -2.79 -21.24
C PRO A 310 11.72 -3.46 -20.38
N VAL A 311 11.30 -4.34 -19.48
CA VAL A 311 12.23 -5.17 -18.70
C VAL A 311 13.10 -5.98 -19.67
N PRO A 312 14.42 -6.12 -19.44
CA PRO A 312 15.30 -6.90 -20.32
C PRO A 312 14.78 -8.34 -20.48
N GLU A 313 14.88 -8.88 -21.69
CA GLU A 313 14.39 -10.23 -22.02
C GLU A 313 14.92 -11.33 -21.10
N HIS A 314 16.11 -11.15 -20.56
CA HIS A 314 16.76 -12.12 -19.67
C HIS A 314 16.74 -11.72 -18.19
N ALA A 315 16.00 -10.65 -17.84
CA ALA A 315 15.89 -10.25 -16.44
C ALA A 315 15.04 -11.25 -15.67
N GLU A 316 15.42 -11.44 -14.42
CA GLU A 316 14.63 -12.25 -13.49
C GLU A 316 13.37 -11.50 -13.08
N LEU A 317 12.20 -12.14 -13.22
CA LEU A 317 10.91 -11.56 -12.90
C LEU A 317 10.31 -12.14 -11.61
N THR A 318 9.51 -11.34 -10.93
CA THR A 318 8.63 -11.77 -9.83
C THR A 318 7.33 -12.37 -10.38
N GLN A 319 6.48 -12.94 -9.51
CA GLN A 319 5.13 -13.38 -9.91
C GLN A 319 4.24 -12.21 -10.40
N MET A 320 4.55 -10.97 -9.99
CA MET A 320 3.87 -9.76 -10.44
C MET A 320 4.39 -9.24 -11.79
N ASN A 321 5.33 -9.94 -12.41
CA ASN A 321 6.05 -9.52 -13.63
C ASN A 321 6.90 -8.24 -13.44
N TYR A 322 7.24 -7.88 -12.20
CA TYR A 322 8.29 -6.87 -11.96
C TYR A 322 9.66 -7.48 -12.16
N GLU A 323 10.62 -6.63 -12.54
CA GLU A 323 12.02 -7.04 -12.49
C GLU A 323 12.43 -7.30 -11.02
N TYR A 324 13.08 -8.43 -10.76
CA TYR A 324 13.72 -8.70 -9.48
C TYR A 324 14.90 -7.76 -9.29
N TYR A 325 14.71 -6.70 -8.51
CA TYR A 325 15.70 -5.64 -8.35
C TYR A 325 15.67 -5.07 -6.92
N PRO A 326 16.13 -5.82 -5.91
CA PRO A 326 16.07 -5.40 -4.50
C PRO A 326 16.91 -4.16 -4.17
N GLU A 327 17.93 -3.82 -4.98
CA GLU A 327 18.73 -2.61 -4.87
C GLU A 327 17.95 -1.32 -5.07
N ALA A 328 16.78 -1.39 -5.72
CA ALA A 328 15.92 -0.25 -5.95
C ALA A 328 15.58 0.51 -4.66
N LEU A 329 15.40 -0.21 -3.54
CA LEU A 329 15.03 0.38 -2.26
C LEU A 329 16.09 1.38 -1.76
N GLU A 330 17.37 1.01 -1.80
CA GLU A 330 18.47 1.91 -1.44
C GLU A 330 18.49 3.17 -2.30
N HIS A 331 18.34 3.00 -3.61
CA HIS A 331 18.35 4.13 -4.55
C HIS A 331 17.21 5.09 -4.28
N VAL A 332 16.00 4.57 -4.03
CA VAL A 332 14.82 5.38 -3.70
C VAL A 332 15.00 6.13 -2.38
N ILE A 333 15.47 5.46 -1.32
CA ILE A 333 15.73 6.11 -0.02
C ILE A 333 16.73 7.26 -0.20
N ARG A 334 17.82 7.05 -0.92
CA ARG A 334 18.82 8.08 -1.21
C ARG A 334 18.27 9.23 -2.05
N ALA A 335 17.39 8.93 -3.01
CA ALA A 335 16.75 9.97 -3.83
C ALA A 335 15.79 10.82 -3.00
N VAL A 336 14.95 10.20 -2.17
CA VAL A 336 14.01 10.85 -1.26
C VAL A 336 14.72 11.74 -0.24
N SER A 337 15.78 11.25 0.40
CA SER A 337 16.51 11.96 1.46
C SER A 337 17.17 13.26 1.02
N LYS A 338 17.36 13.45 -0.29
CA LYS A 338 17.88 14.71 -0.84
C LYS A 338 16.90 15.87 -0.72
N GLN A 339 15.60 15.59 -0.56
CA GLN A 339 14.55 16.61 -0.61
C GLN A 339 13.56 16.53 0.58
N PHE A 340 13.42 15.38 1.21
CA PHE A 340 12.64 15.21 2.44
C PHE A 340 13.58 14.93 3.61
N HIS A 341 13.48 15.76 4.67
CA HIS A 341 14.44 15.75 5.79
C HIS A 341 13.86 15.23 7.11
N GLY A 342 12.63 14.68 7.09
CA GLY A 342 12.03 13.99 8.23
C GLY A 342 12.49 12.54 8.36
N ASP A 343 11.97 11.84 9.39
CA ASP A 343 12.19 10.40 9.54
C ASP A 343 11.65 9.63 8.31
N LEU A 344 12.35 8.61 7.86
CA LEU A 344 11.89 7.71 6.81
C LEU A 344 11.56 6.34 7.39
N TYR A 345 10.43 5.78 6.98
CA TYR A 345 10.08 4.39 7.23
C TYR A 345 9.85 3.69 5.90
N VAL A 346 10.52 2.56 5.69
CA VAL A 346 10.13 1.65 4.60
C VAL A 346 8.85 0.97 5.06
N THR A 347 7.71 1.50 4.64
CA THR A 347 6.39 1.02 5.07
C THR A 347 5.90 -0.17 4.29
N GLU A 348 6.47 -0.39 3.09
CA GLU A 348 6.31 -1.63 2.32
C GLU A 348 7.53 -1.86 1.42
N ASN A 349 8.01 -3.09 1.41
CA ASN A 349 8.97 -3.64 0.47
C ASN A 349 8.86 -5.17 0.52
N GLY A 350 8.84 -5.83 -0.63
CA GLY A 350 8.63 -7.27 -0.65
C GLY A 350 8.65 -7.86 -2.06
N ILE A 351 8.44 -9.17 -2.13
CA ILE A 351 8.46 -9.92 -3.37
C ILE A 351 7.36 -10.98 -3.40
N ALA A 352 6.61 -11.04 -4.51
CA ALA A 352 5.74 -12.17 -4.80
C ALA A 352 6.57 -13.32 -5.41
N THR A 353 6.73 -14.39 -4.66
CA THR A 353 7.48 -15.59 -5.08
C THR A 353 7.02 -16.82 -4.29
N ALA A 354 6.91 -17.96 -4.96
CA ALA A 354 6.67 -19.25 -4.30
C ALA A 354 7.96 -19.80 -3.63
N ASP A 355 9.12 -19.33 -4.04
CA ASP A 355 10.42 -19.73 -3.50
C ASP A 355 10.81 -18.84 -2.32
N ASP A 356 10.76 -19.40 -1.11
CA ASP A 356 11.08 -18.66 0.10
C ASP A 356 12.58 -18.35 0.26
N THR A 357 13.46 -19.13 -0.37
CA THR A 357 14.90 -18.81 -0.37
C THR A 357 15.17 -17.55 -1.16
N ARG A 358 14.44 -17.34 -2.26
CA ARG A 358 14.47 -16.13 -3.06
C ARG A 358 13.92 -14.93 -2.29
N ARG A 359 12.89 -15.14 -1.46
CA ARG A 359 12.35 -14.10 -0.58
C ARG A 359 13.38 -13.68 0.46
N ILE A 360 14.07 -14.63 1.09
CA ILE A 360 15.15 -14.34 2.03
C ILE A 360 16.25 -13.53 1.36
N ALA A 361 16.70 -13.93 0.17
CA ALA A 361 17.74 -13.20 -0.57
C ALA A 361 17.30 -11.76 -0.93
N PHE A 362 16.01 -11.57 -1.27
CA PHE A 362 15.44 -10.25 -1.52
C PHE A 362 15.48 -9.38 -0.25
N ILE A 363 15.01 -9.91 0.88
CA ILE A 363 15.02 -9.20 2.18
C ILE A 363 16.46 -8.85 2.58
N GLU A 364 17.40 -9.78 2.45
CA GLU A 364 18.81 -9.57 2.76
C GLU A 364 19.36 -8.37 1.99
N LYS A 365 19.19 -8.38 0.68
CA LYS A 365 19.75 -7.36 -0.21
C LYS A 365 19.08 -5.99 0.01
N ALA A 366 17.76 -5.95 0.12
CA ALA A 366 17.01 -4.72 0.39
C ALA A 366 17.41 -4.10 1.73
N THR A 367 17.55 -4.93 2.77
CA THR A 367 17.94 -4.45 4.11
C THR A 367 19.43 -4.13 4.22
N ASP A 368 20.31 -4.68 3.38
CA ASP A 368 21.71 -4.22 3.22
C ASP A 368 21.73 -2.78 2.71
N GLY A 369 20.91 -2.46 1.70
CA GLY A 369 20.73 -1.10 1.20
C GLY A 369 20.21 -0.14 2.26
N VAL A 370 19.23 -0.56 3.09
CA VAL A 370 18.75 0.24 4.23
C VAL A 370 19.85 0.51 5.23
N ALA A 371 20.65 -0.51 5.59
CA ALA A 371 21.79 -0.36 6.50
C ALA A 371 22.88 0.58 5.93
N SER A 372 23.13 0.52 4.62
CA SER A 372 24.02 1.44 3.91
C SER A 372 23.52 2.89 4.01
N CYS A 373 22.22 3.13 3.80
CA CYS A 373 21.64 4.47 3.95
C CYS A 373 21.78 5.01 5.39
N ILE A 374 21.57 4.16 6.40
CA ILE A 374 21.74 4.54 7.82
C ILE A 374 23.20 4.86 8.13
N ALA A 375 24.14 4.12 7.56
CA ALA A 375 25.56 4.39 7.73
C ALA A 375 26.02 5.74 7.14
N ASP A 376 25.26 6.25 6.15
CA ASP A 376 25.44 7.57 5.55
C ASP A 376 24.53 8.65 6.21
N ASP A 377 24.12 8.44 7.46
CA ASP A 377 23.30 9.35 8.28
C ASP A 377 21.90 9.66 7.72
N ILE A 378 21.38 8.87 6.80
CA ILE A 378 19.98 9.01 6.34
C ILE A 378 19.04 8.49 7.43
N PRO A 379 18.03 9.26 7.87
CA PRO A 379 17.22 8.96 9.05
C PRO A 379 16.14 7.88 8.78
N VAL A 380 16.55 6.69 8.31
CA VAL A 380 15.65 5.54 8.18
C VAL A 380 15.45 4.92 9.55
N LYS A 381 14.20 4.80 9.98
CA LYS A 381 13.83 4.37 11.34
C LYS A 381 13.11 3.03 11.40
N GLY A 382 12.72 2.46 10.27
CA GLY A 382 12.06 1.15 10.25
C GLY A 382 11.94 0.56 8.84
N TYR A 383 11.77 -0.76 8.84
CA TYR A 383 11.55 -1.58 7.65
C TYR A 383 10.38 -2.53 7.90
N PHE A 384 9.34 -2.45 7.07
CA PHE A 384 8.16 -3.29 7.11
C PHE A 384 8.06 -4.10 5.83
N TYR A 385 8.08 -5.42 5.96
CA TYR A 385 7.97 -6.32 4.82
C TYR A 385 6.52 -6.46 4.36
N TRP A 386 6.27 -6.35 3.07
CA TRP A 386 4.99 -6.71 2.45
C TRP A 386 5.05 -8.14 1.91
N SER A 387 4.27 -9.07 2.44
CA SER A 387 3.26 -8.90 3.48
C SER A 387 3.42 -9.99 4.56
N LEU A 388 2.75 -9.84 5.70
CA LEU A 388 2.77 -10.87 6.74
C LEU A 388 2.21 -12.20 6.24
N LEU A 389 1.07 -12.16 5.56
CA LEU A 389 0.30 -13.31 5.10
C LEU A 389 0.28 -13.38 3.58
N ASP A 390 0.29 -14.59 3.00
CA ASP A 390 -0.22 -14.77 1.64
C ASP A 390 -1.69 -14.37 1.66
N ASN A 391 -2.07 -13.34 0.89
CA ASN A 391 -3.35 -12.67 1.03
C ASN A 391 -4.06 -12.47 -0.32
N PHE A 392 -5.16 -11.74 -0.29
CA PHE A 392 -5.89 -11.29 -1.47
C PHE A 392 -5.14 -10.14 -2.16
N GLU A 393 -4.47 -10.43 -3.30
CA GLU A 393 -3.69 -9.43 -4.04
C GLU A 393 -4.55 -8.73 -5.08
N TRP A 394 -5.51 -7.94 -4.59
CA TRP A 394 -6.39 -7.09 -5.40
C TRP A 394 -6.91 -7.83 -6.65
N HIS A 395 -6.72 -7.25 -7.84
CA HIS A 395 -7.20 -7.84 -9.09
C HIS A 395 -6.62 -9.21 -9.42
N ARG A 396 -5.52 -9.63 -8.76
CA ARG A 396 -4.87 -10.94 -8.94
C ARG A 396 -5.45 -12.05 -8.06
N GLY A 397 -6.35 -11.71 -7.14
CA GLY A 397 -6.89 -12.68 -6.20
C GLY A 397 -5.82 -13.30 -5.32
N TYR A 398 -5.81 -14.62 -5.17
CA TYR A 398 -4.90 -15.33 -4.27
C TYR A 398 -3.70 -16.00 -4.98
N THR A 399 -3.39 -15.59 -6.19
CA THR A 399 -2.33 -16.24 -6.99
C THR A 399 -0.94 -15.71 -6.68
N MET A 400 -0.83 -14.56 -6.03
CA MET A 400 0.43 -13.94 -5.66
C MET A 400 0.84 -14.28 -4.22
N THR A 401 2.07 -14.75 -4.03
CA THR A 401 2.56 -15.22 -2.73
C THR A 401 3.63 -14.28 -2.17
N PHE A 402 3.16 -13.17 -1.55
CA PHE A 402 4.03 -12.20 -0.87
C PHE A 402 4.34 -12.60 0.58
N GLY A 403 3.47 -13.39 1.20
CA GLY A 403 3.47 -13.60 2.64
C GLY A 403 4.73 -14.25 3.21
N LEU A 404 5.06 -13.84 4.43
CA LEU A 404 6.00 -14.54 5.32
C LEU A 404 5.35 -15.78 5.96
N ILE A 405 4.02 -15.83 5.90
CA ILE A 405 3.18 -16.94 6.37
C ILE A 405 2.27 -17.35 5.22
N GLN A 406 2.31 -18.63 4.84
CA GLN A 406 1.37 -19.20 3.90
C GLN A 406 0.04 -19.45 4.59
N VAL A 407 -1.07 -19.17 3.89
CA VAL A 407 -2.43 -19.47 4.37
C VAL A 407 -3.08 -20.52 3.50
N ASP A 408 -3.41 -21.67 4.08
CA ASP A 408 -4.16 -22.73 3.39
C ASP A 408 -5.66 -22.48 3.53
N ARG A 409 -6.21 -21.70 2.59
CA ARG A 409 -7.62 -21.32 2.56
C ARG A 409 -8.57 -22.52 2.44
N LYS A 410 -8.11 -23.62 1.83
CA LYS A 410 -8.93 -24.82 1.62
C LYS A 410 -9.03 -25.71 2.86
N ASN A 411 -8.08 -25.55 3.80
CA ASN A 411 -8.01 -26.33 5.03
C ASN A 411 -8.19 -25.44 6.27
N GLY A 412 -9.29 -24.66 6.32
CA GLY A 412 -9.67 -23.86 7.49
C GLY A 412 -8.71 -22.71 7.78
N MET A 413 -8.16 -22.07 6.76
CA MET A 413 -7.25 -20.93 6.90
C MET A 413 -5.99 -21.24 7.71
N LYS A 414 -5.46 -22.46 7.64
CA LYS A 414 -4.29 -22.88 8.41
C LYS A 414 -3.07 -22.06 8.04
N ARG A 415 -2.39 -21.53 9.06
CA ARG A 415 -1.13 -20.79 8.91
C ARG A 415 0.04 -21.77 8.83
N GLN A 416 0.95 -21.49 7.89
CA GLN A 416 2.24 -22.17 7.77
C GLN A 416 3.35 -21.13 7.68
N VAL A 417 4.08 -20.99 8.77
CA VAL A 417 5.19 -20.03 8.87
C VAL A 417 6.31 -20.44 7.90
N LYS A 418 6.78 -19.46 7.11
CA LYS A 418 7.91 -19.67 6.19
C LYS A 418 9.23 -19.27 6.88
N PRO A 419 10.38 -19.85 6.48
CA PRO A 419 11.70 -19.49 7.01
C PRO A 419 12.02 -17.99 6.94
N SER A 420 11.49 -17.29 5.94
CA SER A 420 11.67 -15.84 5.77
C SER A 420 11.15 -15.01 6.94
N LEU A 421 10.11 -15.45 7.68
CA LEU A 421 9.65 -14.76 8.88
C LEU A 421 10.72 -14.81 9.98
N ALA A 422 11.31 -15.96 10.23
CA ALA A 422 12.38 -16.10 11.21
C ALA A 422 13.63 -15.30 10.80
N TYR A 423 13.96 -15.30 9.49
CA TYR A 423 15.05 -14.49 8.96
C TYR A 423 14.83 -12.99 9.22
N LEU A 424 13.63 -12.49 8.91
CA LEU A 424 13.28 -11.08 9.16
C LEU A 424 13.42 -10.72 10.65
N GLY A 425 12.97 -11.61 11.55
CA GLY A 425 13.09 -11.42 13.00
C GLY A 425 14.53 -11.32 13.49
N GLN A 426 15.48 -12.05 12.86
CA GLN A 426 16.91 -11.97 13.20
C GLN A 426 17.54 -10.60 12.86
N LEU A 427 16.90 -9.79 12.01
CA LEU A 427 17.37 -8.45 11.67
C LEU A 427 17.03 -7.43 12.76
N CYS A 428 16.08 -7.74 13.65
CA CYS A 428 15.68 -6.86 14.74
C CYS A 428 16.85 -6.52 15.65
N PRO A 429 16.86 -5.29 16.22
CA PRO A 429 17.81 -4.94 17.28
C PRO A 429 17.77 -5.94 18.43
N ASP A 430 18.91 -6.18 19.05
CA ASP A 430 18.96 -6.93 20.32
C ASP A 430 18.07 -6.23 21.36
N LYS A 431 17.27 -7.01 22.11
CA LYS A 431 16.30 -6.54 23.12
C LYS A 431 16.98 -5.85 24.30
#